data_b8ec521d3ac2d99f2b1741f3d5c193ca
#
_entry.id   b8ec521d3ac2d99f2b1741f3d5c193ca
#
_cell.length_a   1.000
_cell.length_b   1.000
_cell.length_c   1.000
_cell.angle_alpha   90.00
_cell.angle_beta   90.00
_cell.angle_gamma   90.00
#
_symmetry.space_group_name_H-M   'P 1'
#
loop_
_entity.id
_entity.type
_entity.pdbx_description
1 polymer ?
#
loop_
_entity_poly.entity_id
_entity_poly.type
_entity_poly.pdbx_seq_one_letter_code
_entity_poly.pdbx_strand_id
1 'polypeptide(L)'
;MVGWFGWQYWNGMQSVERLDGNVVKASDNEDRKGYLSVDTESDNIEKTNNSEKLISTDYDNGEGIAKLVIPEVDLAFDVFWGTGDEALAKGVGMYDSKWTAPPDQGRHTVLSGHRDSVFRPVGDLQDGDSLYVNYQGVDYEYQINKIWITDANDRSVIVEKDEPTLTLSTCYPFRFVGSAPDRYIVQAELVNKGDLLNLD
;
A
#
# COMPACT_ATOMS: atom_id res chain seq x y z
N MET A 1 15.19 -28.85 -2.33
CA MET A 1 14.26 -27.80 -2.80
C MET A 1 13.21 -27.37 -1.77
N VAL A 2 12.94 -28.11 -0.72
CA VAL A 2 11.96 -27.75 0.34
C VAL A 2 12.45 -26.64 1.27
N GLY A 3 13.77 -26.50 1.46
CA GLY A 3 14.35 -25.53 2.41
C GLY A 3 14.25 -24.06 1.98
N TRP A 4 14.20 -23.77 0.67
CA TRP A 4 14.19 -22.39 0.17
C TRP A 4 12.80 -21.73 0.30
N PHE A 5 11.74 -22.47 0.03
CA PHE A 5 10.36 -22.01 0.24
C PHE A 5 10.03 -21.80 1.72
N GLY A 6 10.52 -22.67 2.61
CA GLY A 6 10.37 -22.52 4.05
C GLY A 6 11.09 -21.29 4.60
N TRP A 7 12.26 -20.97 4.07
CA TRP A 7 13.03 -19.79 4.47
C TRP A 7 12.37 -18.47 4.01
N GLN A 8 11.86 -18.40 2.77
CA GLN A 8 11.11 -17.23 2.28
C GLN A 8 9.83 -17.00 3.08
N TYR A 9 9.08 -18.07 3.36
CA TYR A 9 7.87 -17.99 4.17
C TYR A 9 8.18 -17.44 5.58
N TRP A 10 9.22 -17.97 6.22
CA TRP A 10 9.59 -17.58 7.58
C TRP A 10 10.12 -16.14 7.64
N ASN A 11 10.90 -15.71 6.65
CA ASN A 11 11.43 -14.36 6.58
C ASN A 11 10.32 -13.32 6.34
N GLY A 12 9.40 -13.59 5.42
CA GLY A 12 8.26 -12.70 5.15
C GLY A 12 7.32 -12.55 6.35
N MET A 13 7.20 -13.57 7.20
CA MET A 13 6.38 -13.51 8.42
C MET A 13 7.02 -12.73 9.56
N GLN A 14 8.32 -12.44 9.52
CA GLN A 14 8.99 -11.62 10.55
C GLN A 14 8.63 -10.14 10.45
N SER A 15 8.20 -9.67 9.29
CA SER A 15 7.74 -8.30 9.06
C SER A 15 6.26 -8.10 9.37
N VAL A 16 5.59 -9.12 9.95
CA VAL A 16 4.17 -9.07 10.29
C VAL A 16 4.03 -8.94 11.81
N GLU A 17 3.43 -7.87 12.26
CA GLU A 17 3.14 -7.62 13.66
C GLU A 17 1.63 -7.73 13.91
N ARG A 18 1.26 -8.30 15.07
CA ARG A 18 -0.12 -8.20 15.57
C ARG A 18 -0.32 -6.87 16.25
N LEU A 19 -1.46 -6.27 15.99
CA LEU A 19 -1.85 -5.02 16.65
C LEU A 19 -2.34 -5.31 18.05
N ASP A 20 -1.80 -4.59 19.04
CA ASP A 20 -2.24 -4.66 20.44
C ASP A 20 -3.24 -3.54 20.72
N GLY A 21 -4.55 -3.87 20.69
CA GLY A 21 -5.61 -2.98 21.14
C GLY A 21 -5.95 -1.81 20.21
N ASN A 22 -6.20 -0.60 20.73
CA ASN A 22 -6.61 0.58 19.99
C ASN A 22 -5.43 1.21 19.21
N VAL A 23 -5.10 0.67 18.05
CA VAL A 23 -4.04 1.18 17.19
C VAL A 23 -4.46 2.47 16.48
N VAL A 24 -5.74 2.59 16.12
CA VAL A 24 -6.25 3.81 15.47
C VAL A 24 -6.68 4.81 16.52
N LYS A 25 -6.12 6.03 16.47
CA LYS A 25 -6.55 7.14 17.34
C LYS A 25 -8.01 7.48 17.04
N ALA A 26 -8.83 7.65 18.09
CA ALA A 26 -10.19 8.14 17.92
C ALA A 26 -10.13 9.54 17.31
N SER A 27 -10.41 9.64 16.01
CA SER A 27 -10.59 10.95 15.38
C SER A 27 -11.94 11.51 15.82
N ASP A 28 -11.96 12.72 16.40
CA ASP A 28 -13.20 13.48 16.53
C ASP A 28 -13.82 13.61 15.15
N ASN A 29 -15.08 13.18 15.00
CA ASN A 29 -15.81 13.10 13.72
C ASN A 29 -16.02 14.45 12.99
N GLU A 30 -15.44 15.54 13.48
CA GLU A 30 -15.59 16.88 12.88
C GLU A 30 -14.58 17.14 11.75
N ASP A 31 -13.42 16.48 11.72
CA ASP A 31 -12.39 16.75 10.71
C ASP A 31 -12.60 16.01 9.38
N ARG A 32 -13.47 15.01 9.34
CA ARG A 32 -13.77 14.24 8.11
C ARG A 32 -14.45 15.04 6.98
N LYS A 33 -14.96 16.25 7.26
CA LYS A 33 -15.64 17.11 6.28
C LYS A 33 -14.76 18.22 5.68
N GLY A 34 -13.53 18.39 6.15
CA GLY A 34 -12.68 19.54 5.82
C GLY A 34 -11.80 19.41 4.57
N TYR A 35 -11.60 18.24 4.04
CA TYR A 35 -10.62 18.02 2.96
C TYR A 35 -11.16 18.19 1.52
N LEU A 36 -12.43 18.55 1.34
CA LEU A 36 -13.02 18.81 0.02
C LEU A 36 -13.12 20.30 -0.36
N SER A 37 -12.50 21.20 0.40
CA SER A 37 -12.41 22.61 0.02
C SER A 37 -10.95 23.02 -0.18
N VAL A 38 -10.46 22.85 -1.38
CA VAL A 38 -9.25 23.53 -1.85
C VAL A 38 -9.62 25.00 -2.04
N ASP A 39 -9.22 25.86 -1.12
CA ASP A 39 -9.25 27.31 -1.32
C ASP A 39 -8.29 27.65 -2.46
N THR A 40 -8.87 28.11 -3.55
CA THR A 40 -8.16 28.64 -4.71
C THR A 40 -7.63 30.02 -4.35
N GLU A 41 -6.47 30.12 -3.75
CA GLU A 41 -5.70 31.36 -3.78
C GLU A 41 -4.78 31.35 -5.00
N SER A 42 -5.10 32.26 -5.90
CA SER A 42 -4.33 32.54 -7.11
C SER A 42 -3.00 33.18 -6.73
N ASP A 43 -1.93 32.44 -6.87
CA ASP A 43 -0.61 33.04 -7.05
C ASP A 43 -0.01 32.59 -8.39
N ASN A 44 0.27 33.63 -9.17
CA ASN A 44 0.93 33.62 -10.46
C ASN A 44 2.26 32.83 -10.38
N ILE A 45 2.28 31.62 -10.86
CA ILE A 45 3.53 30.89 -11.09
C ILE A 45 3.70 30.71 -12.59
N GLU A 46 4.78 31.34 -13.09
CA GLU A 46 5.28 31.23 -14.46
C GLU A 46 5.31 29.78 -14.91
N LYS A 47 4.74 29.55 -16.09
CA LYS A 47 4.89 28.30 -16.84
C LYS A 47 6.36 28.10 -17.20
N THR A 48 7.13 27.47 -16.33
CA THR A 48 8.36 26.82 -16.73
C THR A 48 8.01 25.41 -17.18
N ASN A 49 8.24 25.14 -18.46
CA ASN A 49 8.27 23.83 -19.06
C ASN A 49 9.26 22.98 -18.27
N ASN A 50 8.78 22.14 -17.38
CA ASN A 50 9.59 21.12 -16.73
C ASN A 50 8.94 19.76 -17.03
N SER A 51 9.25 19.29 -18.26
CA SER A 51 9.06 17.91 -18.64
C SER A 51 9.92 17.03 -17.71
N GLU A 52 9.30 16.01 -17.12
CA GLU A 52 9.97 14.83 -16.55
C GLU A 52 11.00 15.11 -15.44
N LYS A 53 10.58 15.65 -14.30
CA LYS A 53 11.25 15.27 -13.07
C LYS A 53 10.64 13.92 -12.64
N LEU A 54 11.21 12.81 -13.14
CA LEU A 54 11.18 11.52 -12.44
C LEU A 54 11.65 11.83 -11.01
N ILE A 55 10.73 11.78 -10.06
CA ILE A 55 11.08 11.90 -8.65
C ILE A 55 11.75 10.58 -8.33
N SER A 56 13.07 10.51 -8.51
CA SER A 56 13.86 9.39 -8.03
C SER A 56 13.77 9.44 -6.50
N THR A 57 13.01 8.55 -5.93
CA THR A 57 13.15 8.19 -4.54
C THR A 57 14.49 7.46 -4.46
N ASP A 58 15.46 8.03 -3.74
CA ASP A 58 16.80 7.45 -3.56
C ASP A 58 16.76 6.27 -2.57
N TYR A 59 15.84 5.31 -2.78
CA TYR A 59 15.77 4.09 -1.97
C TYR A 59 16.43 2.92 -2.69
N ASP A 60 17.19 2.13 -1.95
CA ASP A 60 17.72 0.86 -2.43
C ASP A 60 16.62 -0.22 -2.47
N ASN A 61 16.70 -1.14 -3.45
CA ASN A 61 15.75 -2.26 -3.53
C ASN A 61 15.81 -3.10 -2.26
N GLY A 62 14.65 -3.36 -1.64
CA GLY A 62 14.54 -4.07 -0.36
C GLY A 62 14.88 -3.22 0.87
N GLU A 63 15.01 -1.90 0.74
CA GLU A 63 15.06 -0.97 1.87
C GLU A 63 13.68 -0.84 2.52
N GLY A 64 13.62 -0.87 3.88
CA GLY A 64 12.39 -0.66 4.63
C GLY A 64 12.01 0.82 4.64
N ILE A 65 10.82 1.15 4.12
CA ILE A 65 10.43 2.54 3.87
C ILE A 65 9.11 2.96 4.52
N ALA A 66 8.25 2.03 4.86
CA ALA A 66 6.91 2.31 5.38
C ALA A 66 6.38 1.14 6.21
N LYS A 67 5.22 1.35 6.83
CA LYS A 67 4.43 0.30 7.49
C LYS A 67 2.98 0.36 6.97
N LEU A 68 2.45 -0.77 6.53
CA LEU A 68 1.04 -0.94 6.17
C LEU A 68 0.32 -1.51 7.39
N VAL A 69 -0.72 -0.81 7.88
CA VAL A 69 -1.56 -1.24 9.00
C VAL A 69 -2.96 -1.52 8.51
N ILE A 70 -3.48 -2.70 8.85
CA ILE A 70 -4.82 -3.16 8.45
C ILE A 70 -5.57 -3.59 9.72
N PRO A 71 -6.34 -2.68 10.35
CA PRO A 71 -7.02 -2.95 11.62
C PRO A 71 -8.03 -4.11 11.55
N GLU A 72 -8.71 -4.27 10.40
CA GLU A 72 -9.75 -5.31 10.22
C GLU A 72 -9.22 -6.74 10.36
N VAL A 73 -7.92 -6.92 10.19
CA VAL A 73 -7.26 -8.23 10.34
C VAL A 73 -6.26 -8.24 11.51
N ASP A 74 -6.21 -7.19 12.33
CA ASP A 74 -5.29 -7.01 13.47
C ASP A 74 -3.81 -7.16 13.11
N LEU A 75 -3.39 -6.67 11.94
CA LEU A 75 -2.02 -6.84 11.45
C LEU A 75 -1.39 -5.54 10.94
N ALA A 76 -0.09 -5.44 11.17
CA ALA A 76 0.80 -4.48 10.54
C ALA A 76 1.91 -5.21 9.78
N PHE A 77 2.36 -4.61 8.69
CA PHE A 77 3.35 -5.18 7.76
C PHE A 77 4.41 -4.14 7.44
N ASP A 78 5.68 -4.52 7.54
CA ASP A 78 6.75 -3.68 7.04
C ASP A 78 6.73 -3.65 5.52
N VAL A 79 6.92 -2.45 4.96
CA VAL A 79 6.93 -2.18 3.53
C VAL A 79 8.34 -1.84 3.08
N PHE A 80 8.77 -2.55 2.05
CA PHE A 80 10.10 -2.43 1.46
C PHE A 80 10.03 -1.85 0.05
N TRP A 81 11.07 -1.10 -0.36
CA TRP A 81 11.13 -0.55 -1.70
C TRP A 81 11.36 -1.62 -2.76
N GLY A 82 10.58 -1.58 -3.84
CA GLY A 82 10.61 -2.55 -4.93
C GLY A 82 9.70 -3.76 -4.71
N THR A 83 9.52 -4.55 -5.78
CA THR A 83 8.73 -5.80 -5.78
C THR A 83 9.53 -6.97 -6.35
N GLY A 84 10.84 -6.87 -6.36
CA GLY A 84 11.74 -7.98 -6.66
C GLY A 84 11.79 -9.01 -5.53
N ASP A 85 12.42 -10.16 -5.81
CA ASP A 85 12.50 -11.30 -4.88
C ASP A 85 13.05 -10.89 -3.50
N GLU A 86 13.99 -9.94 -3.44
CA GLU A 86 14.58 -9.46 -2.20
C GLU A 86 13.57 -8.72 -1.32
N ALA A 87 12.81 -7.77 -1.87
CA ALA A 87 11.81 -7.03 -1.14
C ALA A 87 10.65 -7.93 -0.69
N LEU A 88 10.10 -8.74 -1.63
CA LEU A 88 8.98 -9.63 -1.33
C LEU A 88 9.33 -10.79 -0.39
N ALA A 89 10.59 -11.18 -0.31
CA ALA A 89 11.06 -12.16 0.68
C ALA A 89 11.09 -11.58 2.10
N LYS A 90 11.21 -10.25 2.24
CA LYS A 90 11.21 -9.56 3.54
C LYS A 90 9.80 -9.23 4.03
N GLY A 91 8.86 -8.92 3.12
CA GLY A 91 7.51 -8.55 3.49
C GLY A 91 6.67 -8.01 2.33
N VAL A 92 6.03 -6.86 2.55
CA VAL A 92 5.27 -6.14 1.53
C VAL A 92 6.23 -5.28 0.70
N GLY A 93 6.11 -5.33 -0.63
CA GLY A 93 6.91 -4.52 -1.54
C GLY A 93 6.13 -3.34 -2.10
N MET A 94 6.72 -2.15 -2.14
CA MET A 94 6.17 -1.00 -2.86
C MET A 94 6.63 -1.04 -4.32
N TYR A 95 5.67 -1.07 -5.24
CA TYR A 95 5.96 -1.16 -6.66
C TYR A 95 6.49 0.16 -7.21
N ASP A 96 7.68 0.12 -7.78
CA ASP A 96 8.34 1.27 -8.40
C ASP A 96 8.10 1.31 -9.91
N SER A 97 7.49 2.37 -10.40
CA SER A 97 7.28 2.64 -11.82
C SER A 97 6.97 4.12 -12.07
N LYS A 98 6.98 4.52 -13.33
CA LYS A 98 6.63 5.89 -13.72
C LYS A 98 5.17 6.28 -13.37
N TRP A 99 4.28 5.32 -13.11
CA TRP A 99 2.87 5.54 -12.77
C TRP A 99 2.58 5.49 -11.28
N THR A 100 3.57 5.07 -10.48
CA THR A 100 3.41 4.87 -9.04
C THR A 100 4.31 5.81 -8.26
N ALA A 101 3.95 6.05 -7.00
CA ALA A 101 4.71 6.91 -6.10
C ALA A 101 4.42 6.57 -4.63
N PRO A 102 5.29 6.95 -3.69
CA PRO A 102 4.98 6.93 -2.27
C PRO A 102 3.76 7.82 -1.92
N PRO A 103 3.11 7.59 -0.77
CA PRO A 103 1.86 8.27 -0.36
C PRO A 103 1.95 9.80 -0.31
N ASP A 104 3.10 10.34 0.04
CA ASP A 104 3.34 11.79 0.19
C ASP A 104 3.19 12.56 -1.12
N GLN A 105 3.31 11.88 -2.25
CA GLN A 105 3.22 12.49 -3.57
C GLN A 105 1.78 12.59 -4.10
N GLY A 106 0.80 12.08 -3.36
CA GLY A 106 -0.62 12.20 -3.72
C GLY A 106 -0.98 11.53 -5.05
N ARG A 107 -0.29 10.45 -5.42
CA ARG A 107 -0.47 9.69 -6.66
C ARG A 107 -0.88 8.24 -6.37
N HIS A 108 -0.65 7.35 -7.30
CA HIS A 108 -0.94 5.93 -7.16
C HIS A 108 0.17 5.21 -6.39
N THR A 109 -0.12 4.79 -5.16
CA THR A 109 0.74 3.90 -4.38
C THR A 109 0.31 2.45 -4.61
N VAL A 110 1.24 1.56 -4.94
CA VAL A 110 0.94 0.14 -5.18
C VAL A 110 1.80 -0.72 -4.27
N LEU A 111 1.16 -1.55 -3.46
CA LEU A 111 1.79 -2.48 -2.55
C LEU A 111 1.51 -3.92 -2.97
N SER A 112 2.54 -4.75 -3.01
CA SER A 112 2.46 -6.15 -3.41
C SER A 112 2.97 -7.07 -2.30
N GLY A 113 2.35 -8.23 -2.14
CA GLY A 113 2.75 -9.22 -1.16
C GLY A 113 2.41 -10.64 -1.60
N HIS A 114 3.11 -11.63 -1.03
CA HIS A 114 2.82 -13.03 -1.31
C HIS A 114 1.48 -13.45 -0.70
N ARG A 115 0.65 -14.16 -1.49
CA ARG A 115 -0.69 -14.65 -1.12
C ARG A 115 -0.71 -15.70 -0.02
N ASP A 116 0.39 -16.44 0.13
CA ASP A 116 0.51 -17.55 1.07
C ASP A 116 1.17 -17.14 2.40
N SER A 117 1.64 -15.91 2.51
CA SER A 117 2.25 -15.34 3.70
C SER A 117 1.61 -13.99 4.06
N VAL A 118 2.28 -12.87 3.75
CA VAL A 118 1.90 -11.52 4.21
C VAL A 118 0.52 -11.07 3.75
N PHE A 119 0.09 -11.38 2.51
CA PHE A 119 -1.21 -10.94 1.98
C PHE A 119 -2.30 -12.01 1.98
N ARG A 120 -2.10 -13.10 2.72
CA ARG A 120 -3.19 -14.06 2.93
C ARG A 120 -4.42 -13.46 3.62
N PRO A 121 -4.27 -12.61 4.68
CA PRO A 121 -5.40 -11.96 5.35
C PRO A 121 -6.13 -10.92 4.50
N VAL A 122 -5.51 -10.40 3.44
CA VAL A 122 -6.13 -9.41 2.54
C VAL A 122 -7.41 -9.96 1.87
N GLY A 123 -7.54 -11.28 1.78
CA GLY A 123 -8.75 -11.94 1.27
C GLY A 123 -10.00 -11.79 2.16
N ASP A 124 -9.85 -11.36 3.40
CA ASP A 124 -10.94 -11.16 4.37
C ASP A 124 -11.47 -9.71 4.37
N LEU A 125 -10.79 -8.80 3.65
CA LEU A 125 -11.15 -7.38 3.55
C LEU A 125 -12.44 -7.16 2.74
N GLN A 126 -13.15 -6.07 3.09
CA GLN A 126 -14.40 -5.67 2.48
C GLN A 126 -14.36 -4.21 2.02
N ASP A 127 -15.32 -3.86 1.19
CA ASP A 127 -15.57 -2.48 0.78
C ASP A 127 -15.93 -1.61 2.01
N GLY A 128 -15.27 -0.46 2.15
CA GLY A 128 -15.42 0.43 3.30
C GLY A 128 -14.37 0.23 4.41
N ASP A 129 -13.61 -0.88 4.42
CA ASP A 129 -12.52 -1.08 5.40
C ASP A 129 -11.41 -0.05 5.20
N SER A 130 -10.72 0.29 6.30
CA SER A 130 -9.61 1.25 6.28
C SER A 130 -8.26 0.56 6.20
N LEU A 131 -7.38 1.13 5.38
CA LEU A 131 -5.97 0.79 5.23
C LEU A 131 -5.13 1.99 5.62
N TYR A 132 -4.11 1.81 6.43
CA TYR A 132 -3.21 2.89 6.81
C TYR A 132 -1.79 2.60 6.30
N VAL A 133 -1.15 3.61 5.72
CA VAL A 133 0.26 3.55 5.37
C VAL A 133 0.99 4.60 6.20
N ASN A 134 1.81 4.17 7.17
CA ASN A 134 2.75 5.08 7.84
C ASN A 134 3.99 5.23 6.95
N TYR A 135 4.22 6.43 6.45
CA TYR A 135 5.35 6.76 5.58
C TYR A 135 6.01 8.03 6.08
N GLN A 136 7.30 7.98 6.38
CA GLN A 136 8.08 9.10 6.93
C GLN A 136 7.44 9.76 8.17
N GLY A 137 6.80 8.94 9.02
CA GLY A 137 6.18 9.42 10.27
C GLY A 137 4.82 10.10 10.09
N VAL A 138 4.23 10.03 8.89
CA VAL A 138 2.88 10.49 8.60
C VAL A 138 2.01 9.28 8.26
N ASP A 139 0.83 9.21 8.85
CA ASP A 139 -0.15 8.18 8.54
C ASP A 139 -1.09 8.65 7.43
N TYR A 140 -1.27 7.81 6.43
CA TYR A 140 -2.17 8.00 5.31
C TYR A 140 -3.28 6.96 5.42
N GLU A 141 -4.52 7.42 5.71
CA GLU A 141 -5.71 6.57 5.77
C GLU A 141 -6.37 6.49 4.40
N TYR A 142 -6.52 5.27 3.90
CA TYR A 142 -7.23 4.97 2.66
C TYR A 142 -8.45 4.12 2.98
N GLN A 143 -9.61 4.42 2.38
CA GLN A 143 -10.81 3.62 2.50
C GLN A 143 -11.02 2.78 1.24
N ILE A 144 -11.24 1.47 1.40
CA ILE A 144 -11.47 0.53 0.31
C ILE A 144 -12.76 0.88 -0.40
N ASN A 145 -12.68 1.02 -1.73
CA ASN A 145 -13.83 1.30 -2.59
C ASN A 145 -13.99 0.27 -3.71
N LYS A 146 -13.05 -0.64 -3.88
CA LYS A 146 -13.15 -1.68 -4.90
C LYS A 146 -12.26 -2.89 -4.61
N ILE A 147 -12.85 -4.08 -4.73
CA ILE A 147 -12.14 -5.36 -4.68
C ILE A 147 -12.52 -6.20 -5.89
N TRP A 148 -11.52 -6.77 -6.59
CA TRP A 148 -11.80 -7.63 -7.74
C TRP A 148 -10.66 -8.61 -8.03
N ILE A 149 -10.94 -9.60 -8.88
CA ILE A 149 -9.96 -10.54 -9.41
C ILE A 149 -9.76 -10.23 -10.88
N THR A 150 -8.51 -10.28 -11.34
CA THR A 150 -8.16 -10.05 -12.74
C THR A 150 -7.01 -10.94 -13.18
N ASP A 151 -6.78 -11.05 -14.49
CA ASP A 151 -5.67 -11.83 -15.04
C ASP A 151 -4.31 -11.27 -14.59
N ALA A 152 -3.33 -12.14 -14.40
CA ALA A 152 -1.98 -11.76 -13.97
C ALA A 152 -1.27 -10.77 -14.92
N ASN A 153 -1.70 -10.69 -16.18
CA ASN A 153 -1.15 -9.79 -17.20
C ASN A 153 -2.00 -8.53 -17.42
N ASP A 154 -3.03 -8.31 -16.60
CA ASP A 154 -3.86 -7.11 -16.72
C ASP A 154 -3.05 -5.85 -16.40
N ARG A 155 -2.80 -5.05 -17.43
CA ARG A 155 -2.03 -3.81 -17.32
C ARG A 155 -2.89 -2.59 -16.96
N SER A 156 -4.20 -2.76 -16.79
CA SER A 156 -5.11 -1.68 -16.39
C SER A 156 -5.12 -1.41 -14.89
N VAL A 157 -4.54 -2.30 -14.09
CA VAL A 157 -4.47 -2.16 -12.63
C VAL A 157 -3.48 -1.10 -12.22
N ILE A 158 -2.24 -1.16 -12.75
CA ILE A 158 -1.14 -0.25 -12.41
C ILE A 158 -1.02 0.80 -13.49
N VAL A 159 -1.77 1.87 -13.34
CA VAL A 159 -1.81 3.02 -14.24
C VAL A 159 -1.69 4.30 -13.44
N GLU A 160 -1.42 5.40 -14.13
CA GLU A 160 -1.49 6.72 -13.51
C GLU A 160 -2.90 7.00 -12.97
N LYS A 161 -2.97 7.61 -11.80
CA LYS A 161 -4.22 8.03 -11.15
C LYS A 161 -4.15 9.53 -10.88
N ASP A 162 -5.26 10.20 -11.11
CA ASP A 162 -5.40 11.64 -10.86
C ASP A 162 -5.62 11.93 -9.36
N GLU A 163 -6.12 10.93 -8.61
CA GLU A 163 -6.41 11.02 -7.18
C GLU A 163 -5.49 10.09 -6.37
N PRO A 164 -5.13 10.47 -5.12
CA PRO A 164 -4.33 9.64 -4.25
C PRO A 164 -4.99 8.28 -4.02
N THR A 165 -4.41 7.24 -4.59
CA THR A 165 -4.98 5.88 -4.60
C THR A 165 -3.97 4.88 -4.04
N LEU A 166 -4.41 4.00 -3.16
CA LEU A 166 -3.65 2.82 -2.72
C LEU A 166 -4.21 1.57 -3.40
N THR A 167 -3.34 0.75 -3.95
CA THR A 167 -3.70 -0.57 -4.48
C THR A 167 -2.86 -1.65 -3.81
N LEU A 168 -3.54 -2.65 -3.20
CA LEU A 168 -2.91 -3.88 -2.77
C LEU A 168 -3.06 -4.94 -3.88
N SER A 169 -1.98 -5.65 -4.19
CA SER A 169 -1.98 -6.69 -5.22
C SER A 169 -1.33 -7.97 -4.70
N THR A 170 -2.01 -9.10 -4.87
CA THR A 170 -1.46 -10.41 -4.56
C THR A 170 -1.91 -11.46 -5.56
N CYS A 171 -1.22 -12.59 -5.58
CA CYS A 171 -1.59 -13.73 -6.40
C CYS A 171 -2.93 -14.36 -5.97
N TYR A 172 -3.72 -14.84 -6.90
CA TYR A 172 -4.98 -15.56 -6.66
C TYR A 172 -5.08 -16.83 -7.49
N PRO A 173 -5.71 -17.93 -7.01
CA PRO A 173 -6.41 -18.09 -5.72
C PRO A 173 -5.47 -18.20 -4.51
N PHE A 174 -5.95 -17.81 -3.31
CA PHE A 174 -5.17 -17.89 -2.06
C PHE A 174 -4.77 -19.33 -1.68
N ARG A 175 -5.58 -20.32 -2.03
CA ARG A 175 -5.34 -21.75 -1.76
C ARG A 175 -5.02 -22.47 -3.06
N PHE A 176 -3.87 -22.20 -3.64
CA PHE A 176 -3.44 -22.82 -4.89
C PHE A 176 -1.97 -23.21 -4.83
N VAL A 177 -1.64 -24.41 -5.33
CA VAL A 177 -0.25 -24.88 -5.42
C VAL A 177 0.25 -24.65 -6.85
N GLY A 178 1.29 -23.83 -7.00
CA GLY A 178 1.89 -23.48 -8.29
C GLY A 178 1.69 -22.02 -8.69
N SER A 179 1.94 -21.71 -9.96
CA SER A 179 1.79 -20.37 -10.51
C SER A 179 0.32 -19.96 -10.55
N ALA A 180 -0.03 -18.87 -9.86
CA ALA A 180 -1.38 -18.34 -9.87
C ALA A 180 -1.69 -17.62 -11.18
N PRO A 181 -2.82 -17.95 -11.84
CA PRO A 181 -3.20 -17.31 -13.10
C PRO A 181 -3.68 -15.88 -12.90
N ASP A 182 -4.23 -15.57 -11.73
CA ASP A 182 -4.93 -14.33 -11.46
C ASP A 182 -4.25 -13.49 -10.36
N ARG A 183 -4.74 -12.27 -10.21
CA ARG A 183 -4.42 -11.34 -9.12
C ARG A 183 -5.67 -10.96 -8.37
N TYR A 184 -5.57 -10.91 -7.05
CA TYR A 184 -6.54 -10.30 -6.15
C TYR A 184 -6.12 -8.87 -5.90
N ILE A 185 -7.01 -7.94 -6.22
CA ILE A 185 -6.75 -6.52 -6.17
C ILE A 185 -7.71 -5.86 -5.19
N VAL A 186 -7.15 -5.04 -4.30
CA VAL A 186 -7.88 -4.15 -3.39
C VAL A 186 -7.48 -2.73 -3.73
N GLN A 187 -8.42 -1.87 -4.05
CA GLN A 187 -8.19 -0.45 -4.32
C GLN A 187 -8.90 0.39 -3.28
N ALA A 188 -8.19 1.44 -2.81
CA ALA A 188 -8.68 2.35 -1.79
C ALA A 188 -8.29 3.79 -2.12
N GLU A 189 -9.12 4.75 -1.72
CA GLU A 189 -8.90 6.19 -1.91
C GLU A 189 -8.48 6.85 -0.60
N LEU A 190 -7.58 7.84 -0.67
CA LEU A 190 -7.13 8.60 0.50
C LEU A 190 -8.31 9.39 1.09
N VAL A 191 -8.56 9.19 2.39
CA VAL A 191 -9.64 9.89 3.11
C VAL A 191 -9.12 10.77 4.23
N ASN A 192 -7.90 10.49 4.75
CA ASN A 192 -7.31 11.27 5.83
C ASN A 192 -5.78 11.14 5.84
N LYS A 193 -5.09 12.08 6.48
CA LYS A 193 -3.65 11.97 6.76
C LYS A 193 -3.27 12.77 8.02
N GLY A 194 -2.29 12.29 8.75
CA GLY A 194 -1.82 12.96 9.96
C GLY A 194 -1.20 11.98 10.95
N ASP A 195 -1.37 12.23 12.21
CA ASP A 195 -0.98 11.36 13.33
C ASP A 195 -2.21 10.55 13.77
N LEU A 196 -2.49 9.45 13.06
CA LEU A 196 -3.73 8.66 13.18
C LEU A 196 -3.54 7.35 13.94
N LEU A 197 -2.32 6.85 14.02
CA LEU A 197 -1.98 5.55 14.60
C LEU A 197 -1.23 5.69 15.93
N ASN A 198 -1.41 4.72 16.83
CA ASN A 198 -0.59 4.51 18.01
C ASN A 198 0.36 3.35 17.71
N LEU A 199 1.55 3.66 17.17
CA LEU A 199 2.59 2.69 16.79
C LEU A 199 3.77 2.73 17.78
N ASP A 200 3.50 2.85 19.10
CA ASP A 200 4.50 2.89 20.18
C ASP A 200 5.05 1.48 20.48
#